data_4374e522fac13e81522a4c45be737b08
#
_entry.id   4374e522fac13e81522a4c45be737b08
#
_cell.length_a   1.000
_cell.length_b   1.000
_cell.length_c   1.000
_cell.angle_alpha   90.00
_cell.angle_beta   90.00
_cell.angle_gamma   90.00
#
_symmetry.space_group_name_H-M   'P 1'
#
loop_
_entity.id
_entity.type
_entity.pdbx_description
1 polymer ?
#
loop_
_entity_poly.entity_id
_entity_poly.type
_entity_poly.pdbx_seq_one_letter_code
_entity_poly.pdbx_strand_id
1 'polypeptide(L)'
;MIHRVLITISLLVTGNLLASTTIIAIDEAFERGELTQDELILNKVYSFLQPELLDARFRGEQTELIKCGTPILIQYEAMQSDLAESTITIIEDLLSPRTDGLRETFFSPGGHFSFNYATTGTGAVPSADADGSGVPDYVEWAADYLDYTWAQEVDSAGFAGPNHVGGDGFYNVSFESMGAYGYCTTSAVDGSELTRLVLHNSYIGFGANQDPEGNVKGAMKVTCAHEFKHASQRSESNWSEGGWVELDATWAEEFVYDYVNDSMLNFMGSGDPYSHPHWGLDHDGSGSYEDYAWEDFMHQRFDGNSYVVAPILEYFWNWRQTHTNQNVMDSYAQALTQYGSSFPEAFGEYVVWNFFTGSRAVVTFGISQFGYDDAGVNGYPTATLATTHNSYPVSSSVTGIENLGCKMIRLNTSGQLGLEIDFDGQDGVQMSAMWAIRQDDNTVDWGSIDLDGSNNGSIVLDVRDATMAALIPVVTQLTGSTYGASYTIELNSLAECDPGDINDDNNLDVSDLVRLVAIILGNGAIPTDVEMCAADVNDDDQSNVQDVVTLVDLILQ
;
A
#
# COMPACT_ATOMS: atom_id res chain seq x y z
N MET A 1 46.44 33.37 -15.96
CA MET A 1 46.42 31.99 -15.43
C MET A 1 45.05 31.78 -14.81
N ILE A 2 44.10 31.24 -15.57
CA ILE A 2 42.70 31.05 -15.14
C ILE A 2 42.59 29.59 -14.79
N HIS A 3 42.35 29.28 -13.49
CA HIS A 3 42.08 27.94 -13.02
C HIS A 3 40.61 27.58 -13.36
N ARG A 4 40.44 26.63 -14.27
CA ARG A 4 39.15 25.94 -14.48
C ARG A 4 38.96 24.94 -13.36
N VAL A 5 37.98 25.19 -12.50
CA VAL A 5 37.45 24.20 -11.57
C VAL A 5 36.51 23.31 -12.38
N LEU A 6 36.88 22.03 -12.57
CA LEU A 6 36.00 21.00 -13.07
C LEU A 6 35.10 20.56 -11.88
N ILE A 7 33.85 20.95 -11.93
CA ILE A 7 32.81 20.35 -11.07
C ILE A 7 32.39 19.06 -11.76
N THR A 8 32.82 17.95 -11.22
CA THR A 8 32.32 16.63 -11.58
C THR A 8 30.94 16.47 -10.93
N ILE A 9 29.89 16.66 -11.73
CA ILE A 9 28.52 16.29 -11.32
C ILE A 9 28.47 14.78 -11.42
N SER A 10 28.53 14.08 -10.28
CA SER A 10 28.09 12.69 -10.18
C SER A 10 26.57 12.68 -10.41
N LEU A 11 26.15 12.28 -11.61
CA LEU A 11 24.78 11.80 -11.79
C LEU A 11 24.68 10.50 -11.00
N LEU A 12 24.07 10.57 -9.82
CA LEU A 12 23.40 9.43 -9.23
C LEU A 12 22.21 9.11 -10.13
N VAL A 13 22.36 8.15 -11.00
CA VAL A 13 21.25 7.49 -11.66
C VAL A 13 20.63 6.61 -10.57
N THR A 14 19.64 7.14 -9.86
CA THR A 14 18.69 6.33 -9.12
C THR A 14 17.85 5.62 -10.17
N GLY A 15 18.19 4.37 -10.46
CA GLY A 15 17.34 3.49 -11.23
C GLY A 15 16.10 3.21 -10.38
N ASN A 16 15.01 3.91 -10.67
CA ASN A 16 13.70 3.47 -10.18
C ASN A 16 13.44 2.12 -10.83
N LEU A 17 13.35 1.08 -10.01
CA LEU A 17 12.82 -0.22 -10.41
C LEU A 17 11.31 -0.06 -10.51
N LEU A 18 10.85 0.26 -11.69
CA LEU A 18 9.45 0.22 -12.12
C LEU A 18 8.97 -1.25 -12.07
N ALA A 19 7.66 -1.50 -11.97
CA ALA A 19 7.07 -2.73 -12.52
C ALA A 19 7.83 -3.03 -13.80
N SER A 20 8.45 -4.21 -13.90
CA SER A 20 9.53 -4.42 -14.88
C SER A 20 9.09 -3.91 -16.25
N THR A 21 9.75 -2.87 -16.77
CA THR A 21 9.43 -2.30 -18.09
C THR A 21 9.49 -3.38 -19.16
N THR A 22 10.28 -4.42 -18.91
CA THR A 22 10.38 -5.63 -19.72
C THR A 22 9.08 -6.43 -19.70
N ILE A 23 8.46 -6.66 -18.54
CA ILE A 23 7.19 -7.40 -18.42
C ILE A 23 6.06 -6.61 -19.09
N ILE A 24 5.96 -5.31 -18.82
CA ILE A 24 4.99 -4.43 -19.46
C ILE A 24 5.13 -4.47 -21.00
N ALA A 25 6.34 -4.35 -21.52
CA ALA A 25 6.59 -4.38 -22.95
C ALA A 25 6.20 -5.73 -23.60
N ILE A 26 6.38 -6.83 -22.87
CA ILE A 26 5.94 -8.17 -23.32
C ILE A 26 4.41 -8.25 -23.37
N ASP A 27 3.73 -7.79 -22.31
CA ASP A 27 2.27 -7.77 -22.24
C ASP A 27 1.64 -6.90 -23.32
N GLU A 28 2.13 -5.69 -23.52
CA GLU A 28 1.70 -4.81 -24.60
C GLU A 28 1.91 -5.42 -25.99
N ALA A 29 3.02 -6.12 -26.22
CA ALA A 29 3.26 -6.80 -27.49
C ALA A 29 2.26 -7.94 -27.73
N PHE A 30 1.89 -8.66 -26.67
CA PHE A 30 0.84 -9.68 -26.74
C PHE A 30 -0.53 -9.06 -27.02
N GLU A 31 -0.90 -7.99 -26.35
CA GLU A 31 -2.17 -7.27 -26.59
C GLU A 31 -2.28 -6.72 -28.03
N ARG A 32 -1.15 -6.29 -28.61
CA ARG A 32 -1.08 -5.89 -30.01
C ARG A 32 -1.12 -7.07 -31.00
N GLY A 33 -1.18 -8.31 -30.49
CA GLY A 33 -1.17 -9.54 -31.31
C GLY A 33 0.18 -9.85 -31.97
N GLU A 34 1.27 -9.33 -31.44
CA GLU A 34 2.65 -9.55 -31.92
C GLU A 34 3.29 -10.81 -31.35
N LEU A 35 2.70 -11.37 -30.31
CA LEU A 35 3.13 -12.60 -29.64
C LEU A 35 1.98 -13.62 -29.59
N THR A 36 2.34 -14.89 -29.63
CA THR A 36 1.46 -16.00 -29.25
C THR A 36 1.49 -16.18 -27.73
N GLN A 37 0.57 -16.95 -27.16
CA GLN A 37 0.57 -17.30 -25.74
C GLN A 37 1.85 -18.01 -25.31
N ASP A 38 2.39 -18.90 -26.14
CA ASP A 38 3.67 -19.57 -25.91
C ASP A 38 4.84 -18.57 -25.83
N GLU A 39 4.89 -17.62 -26.77
CA GLU A 39 5.93 -16.57 -26.79
C GLU A 39 5.77 -15.60 -25.62
N LEU A 40 4.56 -15.22 -25.23
CA LEU A 40 4.28 -14.41 -24.06
C LEU A 40 4.93 -15.03 -22.81
N ILE A 41 4.50 -16.24 -22.46
CA ILE A 41 4.94 -16.86 -21.22
C ILE A 41 6.43 -17.23 -21.23
N LEU A 42 6.96 -17.69 -22.37
CA LEU A 42 8.39 -17.96 -22.50
C LEU A 42 9.25 -16.71 -22.27
N ASN A 43 8.87 -15.55 -22.88
CA ASN A 43 9.61 -14.32 -22.67
C ASN A 43 9.54 -13.84 -21.22
N LYS A 44 8.38 -13.97 -20.57
CA LYS A 44 8.24 -13.65 -19.14
C LYS A 44 9.13 -14.56 -18.28
N VAL A 45 9.15 -15.86 -18.51
CA VAL A 45 10.00 -16.79 -17.77
C VAL A 45 11.48 -16.51 -18.04
N TYR A 46 11.87 -16.25 -19.31
CA TYR A 46 13.24 -15.88 -19.63
C TYR A 46 13.67 -14.58 -18.95
N SER A 47 12.78 -13.60 -18.79
CA SER A 47 13.13 -12.31 -18.19
C SER A 47 13.72 -12.44 -16.78
N PHE A 48 13.32 -13.44 -16.01
CA PHE A 48 13.86 -13.65 -14.67
C PHE A 48 14.77 -14.85 -14.51
N LEU A 49 14.57 -15.97 -15.25
CA LEU A 49 15.41 -17.16 -15.09
C LEU A 49 16.64 -17.16 -16.01
N GLN A 50 16.51 -16.69 -17.24
CA GLN A 50 17.58 -16.69 -18.24
C GLN A 50 17.47 -15.45 -19.15
N PRO A 51 17.80 -14.24 -18.67
CA PRO A 51 17.64 -12.99 -19.43
C PRO A 51 18.39 -12.98 -20.78
N GLU A 52 19.42 -13.83 -20.93
CA GLU A 52 20.14 -14.00 -22.18
C GLU A 52 19.33 -14.71 -23.28
N LEU A 53 18.26 -15.41 -22.94
CA LEU A 53 17.34 -16.05 -23.90
C LEU A 53 16.13 -15.17 -24.25
N LEU A 54 15.90 -14.08 -23.51
CA LEU A 54 14.83 -13.13 -23.78
C LEU A 54 14.92 -12.63 -25.24
N ASP A 55 13.78 -12.44 -25.90
CA ASP A 55 13.74 -11.84 -27.23
C ASP A 55 14.44 -10.48 -27.25
N ALA A 56 15.29 -10.25 -28.25
CA ALA A 56 16.08 -9.04 -28.37
C ALA A 56 15.24 -7.74 -28.36
N ARG A 57 13.96 -7.81 -28.71
CA ARG A 57 13.01 -6.68 -28.64
C ARG A 57 12.79 -6.18 -27.23
N PHE A 58 12.87 -7.08 -26.26
CA PHE A 58 12.56 -6.82 -24.85
C PHE A 58 13.80 -6.68 -23.98
N ARG A 59 15.00 -6.86 -24.55
CA ARG A 59 16.26 -6.65 -23.83
C ARG A 59 16.56 -5.17 -23.71
N GLY A 60 16.53 -4.64 -22.49
CA GLY A 60 17.02 -3.30 -22.19
C GLY A 60 18.54 -3.16 -22.29
N GLU A 61 19.06 -1.94 -22.16
CA GLU A 61 20.51 -1.69 -22.09
C GLU A 61 21.15 -2.28 -20.82
N GLN A 62 20.38 -2.47 -19.76
CA GLN A 62 20.74 -3.12 -18.52
C GLN A 62 19.71 -4.21 -18.20
N THR A 63 20.15 -5.27 -17.55
CA THR A 63 19.25 -6.30 -17.03
C THR A 63 18.46 -5.66 -15.89
N GLU A 64 17.17 -5.56 -16.07
CA GLU A 64 16.25 -5.09 -15.05
C GLU A 64 16.02 -6.23 -14.06
N LEU A 65 16.15 -5.95 -12.76
CA LEU A 65 15.86 -6.92 -11.72
C LEU A 65 14.36 -6.92 -11.42
N ILE A 66 13.78 -8.11 -11.41
CA ILE A 66 12.37 -8.33 -11.05
C ILE A 66 12.32 -8.62 -9.55
N LYS A 67 11.34 -8.05 -8.84
CA LYS A 67 11.19 -8.31 -7.40
C LYS A 67 10.91 -9.78 -7.14
N CYS A 68 9.88 -10.34 -7.79
CA CYS A 68 9.44 -11.70 -7.59
C CYS A 68 9.08 -12.40 -8.91
N GLY A 69 9.46 -13.67 -9.06
CA GLY A 69 9.09 -14.50 -10.22
C GLY A 69 7.76 -15.24 -10.06
N THR A 70 7.19 -15.28 -8.86
CA THR A 70 5.99 -16.06 -8.53
C THR A 70 4.76 -15.69 -9.36
N PRO A 71 4.44 -14.40 -9.65
CA PRO A 71 3.29 -14.05 -10.49
C PRO A 71 3.38 -14.62 -11.89
N ILE A 72 4.58 -14.68 -12.46
CA ILE A 72 4.81 -15.26 -13.79
C ILE A 72 4.52 -16.76 -13.75
N LEU A 73 4.87 -17.44 -12.65
CA LEU A 73 4.59 -18.87 -12.48
C LEU A 73 3.08 -19.12 -12.27
N ILE A 74 2.38 -18.27 -11.54
CA ILE A 74 0.92 -18.33 -11.40
C ILE A 74 0.25 -18.16 -12.78
N GLN A 75 0.71 -17.20 -13.57
CA GLN A 75 0.22 -17.01 -14.94
C GLN A 75 0.51 -18.24 -15.82
N TYR A 76 1.71 -18.80 -15.73
CA TYR A 76 2.05 -20.03 -16.44
C TYR A 76 1.11 -21.19 -16.06
N GLU A 77 0.88 -21.41 -14.77
CA GLU A 77 -0.04 -22.43 -14.26
C GLU A 77 -1.45 -22.27 -14.83
N ALA A 78 -1.98 -21.04 -14.85
CA ALA A 78 -3.29 -20.72 -15.38
C ALA A 78 -3.42 -20.98 -16.90
N MET A 79 -2.31 -20.80 -17.65
CA MET A 79 -2.28 -20.94 -19.11
C MET A 79 -1.85 -22.34 -19.59
N GLN A 80 -1.32 -23.20 -18.71
CA GLN A 80 -0.63 -24.43 -19.04
C GLN A 80 -1.43 -25.33 -20.00
N SER A 81 -2.75 -25.42 -19.82
CA SER A 81 -3.61 -26.25 -20.68
C SER A 81 -3.70 -25.78 -22.14
N ASP A 82 -3.38 -24.53 -22.41
CA ASP A 82 -3.47 -23.90 -23.73
C ASP A 82 -2.10 -23.78 -24.43
N LEU A 83 -1.02 -24.18 -23.75
CA LEU A 83 0.34 -24.09 -24.25
C LEU A 83 0.75 -25.33 -25.04
N ALA A 84 1.72 -25.14 -25.94
CA ALA A 84 2.35 -26.25 -26.64
C ALA A 84 3.21 -27.10 -25.67
N GLU A 85 3.21 -28.43 -25.84
CA GLU A 85 4.01 -29.36 -25.01
C GLU A 85 5.50 -29.01 -24.99
N SER A 86 6.02 -28.45 -26.10
CA SER A 86 7.42 -27.99 -26.16
C SER A 86 7.68 -26.79 -25.26
N THR A 87 6.73 -25.87 -25.13
CA THR A 87 6.81 -24.70 -24.25
C THR A 87 6.79 -25.14 -22.80
N ILE A 88 5.85 -26.01 -22.45
CA ILE A 88 5.75 -26.60 -21.11
C ILE A 88 7.09 -27.27 -20.72
N THR A 89 7.62 -28.12 -21.62
CA THR A 89 8.90 -28.83 -21.36
C THR A 89 10.04 -27.85 -21.12
N ILE A 90 10.16 -26.78 -21.90
CA ILE A 90 11.22 -25.77 -21.70
C ILE A 90 11.08 -25.11 -20.34
N ILE A 91 9.87 -24.69 -19.95
CA ILE A 91 9.64 -24.01 -18.68
C ILE A 91 9.91 -24.94 -17.49
N GLU A 92 9.44 -26.19 -17.55
CA GLU A 92 9.68 -27.20 -16.52
C GLU A 92 11.17 -27.52 -16.36
N ASP A 93 11.92 -27.62 -17.48
CA ASP A 93 13.37 -27.80 -17.45
C ASP A 93 14.07 -26.60 -16.78
N LEU A 94 13.62 -25.36 -17.04
CA LEU A 94 14.16 -24.16 -16.42
C LEU A 94 13.89 -24.09 -14.92
N LEU A 95 12.73 -24.53 -14.49
CA LEU A 95 12.28 -24.52 -13.09
C LEU A 95 12.76 -25.75 -12.30
N SER A 96 13.29 -26.75 -12.97
CA SER A 96 13.83 -27.93 -12.29
C SER A 96 15.04 -27.57 -11.41
N PRO A 97 15.16 -28.18 -10.22
CA PRO A 97 16.29 -27.92 -9.34
C PRO A 97 17.64 -28.10 -10.07
N ARG A 98 18.49 -27.08 -9.98
CA ARG A 98 19.80 -27.12 -10.63
C ARG A 98 20.65 -28.24 -10.06
N THR A 99 21.37 -28.97 -10.95
CA THR A 99 22.24 -30.07 -10.58
C THR A 99 23.71 -29.79 -10.93
N ASP A 100 24.02 -28.65 -11.51
CA ASP A 100 25.38 -28.23 -11.85
C ASP A 100 26.15 -27.79 -10.60
N GLY A 101 27.48 -28.00 -10.65
CA GLY A 101 28.38 -27.67 -9.56
C GLY A 101 28.40 -28.71 -8.43
N LEU A 102 29.26 -28.44 -7.43
CA LEU A 102 29.26 -29.18 -6.18
C LEU A 102 28.18 -28.60 -5.26
N ARG A 103 27.28 -29.45 -4.81
CA ARG A 103 26.15 -29.04 -3.95
C ARG A 103 26.25 -29.66 -2.58
N GLU A 104 25.83 -28.90 -1.61
CA GLU A 104 25.76 -29.28 -0.19
C GLU A 104 24.35 -28.96 0.35
N THR A 105 24.04 -29.54 1.50
CA THR A 105 22.76 -29.31 2.18
C THR A 105 23.02 -28.84 3.59
N PHE A 106 22.29 -27.78 4.00
CA PHE A 106 22.30 -27.27 5.36
C PHE A 106 20.86 -27.23 5.88
N PHE A 107 20.68 -27.59 7.15
CA PHE A 107 19.36 -27.51 7.81
C PHE A 107 19.32 -26.32 8.75
N SER A 108 18.25 -25.53 8.70
CA SER A 108 18.14 -24.37 9.57
C SER A 108 18.12 -24.78 11.05
N PRO A 109 18.71 -23.96 11.93
CA PRO A 109 18.70 -24.21 13.37
C PRO A 109 17.29 -24.31 13.98
N GLY A 110 16.32 -23.56 13.43
CA GLY A 110 14.90 -23.61 13.82
C GLY A 110 14.20 -24.92 13.45
N GLY A 111 14.79 -25.69 12.54
CA GLY A 111 14.27 -27.02 12.17
C GLY A 111 13.15 -27.00 11.14
N HIS A 112 12.98 -25.89 10.40
CA HIS A 112 11.92 -25.73 9.42
C HIS A 112 12.41 -25.88 7.98
N PHE A 113 13.67 -25.53 7.67
CA PHE A 113 14.16 -25.39 6.31
C PHE A 113 15.36 -26.27 5.99
N SER A 114 15.37 -26.76 4.74
CA SER A 114 16.49 -27.50 4.13
C SER A 114 17.04 -26.69 2.97
N PHE A 115 18.29 -26.21 3.07
CA PHE A 115 18.96 -25.38 2.08
C PHE A 115 19.83 -26.24 1.17
N ASN A 116 19.54 -26.24 -0.14
CA ASN A 116 20.37 -26.87 -1.15
C ASN A 116 21.16 -25.80 -1.91
N TYR A 117 22.46 -25.73 -1.72
CA TYR A 117 23.31 -24.69 -2.29
C TYR A 117 24.51 -25.24 -3.06
N ALA A 118 24.93 -24.50 -4.08
CA ALA A 118 26.11 -24.79 -4.84
C ALA A 118 27.33 -24.07 -4.26
N THR A 119 28.46 -24.77 -4.18
CA THR A 119 29.75 -24.20 -3.77
C THR A 119 30.67 -23.90 -4.97
N THR A 120 30.30 -24.37 -6.16
CA THR A 120 31.01 -24.12 -7.44
C THR A 120 29.99 -23.93 -8.57
N GLY A 121 30.41 -23.30 -9.66
CA GLY A 121 29.55 -23.05 -10.83
C GLY A 121 28.85 -21.67 -10.77
N THR A 122 27.95 -21.42 -11.73
CA THR A 122 27.27 -20.13 -11.89
C THR A 122 26.26 -19.85 -10.77
N GLY A 123 25.69 -20.89 -10.19
CA GLY A 123 24.75 -20.80 -9.05
C GLY A 123 25.43 -20.83 -7.68
N ALA A 124 26.77 -20.79 -7.61
CA ALA A 124 27.49 -20.85 -6.33
C ALA A 124 27.17 -19.62 -5.45
N VAL A 125 26.97 -19.86 -4.17
CA VAL A 125 26.85 -18.80 -3.17
C VAL A 125 28.23 -18.24 -2.80
N PRO A 126 28.33 -17.02 -2.23
CA PRO A 126 29.57 -16.50 -1.68
C PRO A 126 30.17 -17.47 -0.65
N SER A 127 31.46 -17.73 -0.77
CA SER A 127 32.16 -18.79 0.00
C SER A 127 32.76 -18.28 1.33
N ALA A 128 32.45 -17.06 1.78
CA ALA A 128 32.91 -16.58 3.08
C ALA A 128 32.32 -17.47 4.20
N ASP A 129 33.16 -17.83 5.16
CA ASP A 129 32.87 -18.66 6.33
C ASP A 129 33.68 -18.06 7.48
N ALA A 130 33.16 -17.06 8.13
CA ALA A 130 33.90 -16.25 9.10
C ALA A 130 34.05 -16.94 10.46
N ASP A 131 33.12 -17.80 10.82
CA ASP A 131 33.14 -18.53 12.09
C ASP A 131 33.78 -19.92 12.00
N GLY A 132 34.04 -20.39 10.78
CA GLY A 132 34.67 -21.69 10.53
C GLY A 132 33.73 -22.88 10.73
N SER A 133 32.43 -22.68 10.59
CA SER A 133 31.41 -23.73 10.70
C SER A 133 31.50 -24.79 9.61
N GLY A 134 32.07 -24.43 8.46
CA GLY A 134 32.09 -25.23 7.24
C GLY A 134 30.89 -24.97 6.35
N VAL A 135 29.99 -24.08 6.72
CA VAL A 135 28.85 -23.57 5.93
C VAL A 135 29.15 -22.13 5.54
N PRO A 136 28.91 -21.70 4.29
CA PRO A 136 29.06 -20.29 3.94
C PRO A 136 28.15 -19.38 4.78
N ASP A 137 28.70 -18.28 5.30
CA ASP A 137 27.94 -17.25 6.04
C ASP A 137 26.63 -16.86 5.32
N TYR A 138 26.65 -16.82 3.99
CA TYR A 138 25.50 -16.48 3.16
C TYR A 138 24.31 -17.44 3.33
N VAL A 139 24.59 -18.73 3.49
CA VAL A 139 23.58 -19.77 3.72
C VAL A 139 23.07 -19.70 5.14
N GLU A 140 23.95 -19.44 6.10
CA GLU A 140 23.59 -19.27 7.51
C GLU A 140 22.70 -18.03 7.72
N TRP A 141 23.01 -16.91 7.06
CA TRP A 141 22.13 -15.73 7.11
C TRP A 141 20.74 -16.03 6.57
N ALA A 142 20.64 -16.71 5.42
CA ALA A 142 19.33 -17.05 4.86
C ALA A 142 18.55 -17.99 5.79
N ALA A 143 19.25 -18.92 6.47
CA ALA A 143 18.62 -19.82 7.44
C ALA A 143 18.09 -19.06 8.67
N ASP A 144 18.89 -18.18 9.22
CA ASP A 144 18.48 -17.34 10.35
C ASP A 144 17.30 -16.43 9.99
N TYR A 145 17.33 -15.85 8.77
CA TYR A 145 16.26 -14.95 8.33
C TYR A 145 14.95 -15.70 8.05
N LEU A 146 14.99 -16.86 7.46
CA LEU A 146 13.79 -17.68 7.24
C LEU A 146 13.26 -18.28 8.55
N ASP A 147 14.11 -18.70 9.49
CA ASP A 147 13.65 -19.13 10.81
C ASP A 147 12.98 -17.97 11.58
N TYR A 148 13.52 -16.74 11.45
CA TYR A 148 12.88 -15.55 12.02
C TYR A 148 11.55 -15.23 11.32
N THR A 149 11.49 -15.32 9.99
CA THR A 149 10.26 -15.15 9.21
C THR A 149 9.19 -16.16 9.66
N TRP A 150 9.55 -17.42 9.83
CA TRP A 150 8.66 -18.45 10.35
C TRP A 150 8.09 -18.05 11.72
N ALA A 151 8.95 -17.61 12.63
CA ALA A 151 8.55 -17.20 13.98
C ALA A 151 7.58 -16.00 13.95
N GLN A 152 7.74 -15.07 12.99
CA GLN A 152 6.84 -13.91 12.85
C GLN A 152 5.54 -14.29 12.15
N GLU A 153 5.59 -14.93 10.99
CA GLU A 153 4.40 -15.19 10.18
C GLU A 153 3.58 -16.37 10.70
N VAL A 154 4.23 -17.46 11.12
CA VAL A 154 3.50 -18.67 11.54
C VAL A 154 3.24 -18.68 13.05
N ASP A 155 4.30 -18.53 13.85
CA ASP A 155 4.17 -18.70 15.30
C ASP A 155 3.49 -17.50 15.97
N SER A 156 3.76 -16.28 15.50
CA SER A 156 3.23 -15.04 16.07
C SER A 156 1.96 -14.57 15.38
N ALA A 157 1.95 -14.49 14.03
CA ALA A 157 0.83 -14.00 13.26
C ALA A 157 -0.28 -15.05 13.02
N GLY A 158 0.04 -16.34 13.17
CA GLY A 158 -0.93 -17.42 13.01
C GLY A 158 -1.24 -17.79 11.57
N PHE A 159 -0.46 -17.31 10.58
CA PHE A 159 -0.61 -17.73 9.20
C PHE A 159 -0.22 -19.20 9.01
N ALA A 160 -0.77 -19.85 7.99
CA ALA A 160 -0.42 -21.24 7.73
C ALA A 160 1.02 -21.37 7.27
N GLY A 161 1.76 -22.29 7.87
CA GLY A 161 3.07 -22.68 7.33
C GLY A 161 2.93 -23.40 6.00
N PRO A 162 4.02 -23.49 5.21
CA PRO A 162 4.01 -24.13 3.91
C PRO A 162 3.46 -25.56 3.92
N ASN A 163 2.56 -25.84 2.98
CA ASN A 163 1.99 -27.19 2.80
C ASN A 163 2.98 -28.11 2.11
N HIS A 164 4.15 -28.30 2.69
CA HIS A 164 4.97 -29.33 2.20
C HIS A 164 5.05 -30.27 3.12
N VAL A 165 5.57 -31.36 2.78
CA VAL A 165 6.88 -31.55 3.29
C VAL A 165 7.64 -32.49 2.42
N GLY A 166 8.85 -32.19 2.10
CA GLY A 166 9.81 -33.18 1.63
C GLY A 166 9.79 -34.38 2.59
N GLY A 167 10.20 -35.55 2.13
CA GLY A 167 10.17 -36.76 2.95
C GLY A 167 11.04 -36.70 4.22
N ASP A 168 11.80 -35.62 4.40
CA ASP A 168 12.66 -35.32 5.55
C ASP A 168 11.99 -34.41 6.60
N GLY A 169 10.85 -33.83 6.27
CA GLY A 169 10.12 -32.96 7.19
C GLY A 169 10.52 -31.47 7.14
N PHE A 170 11.38 -31.07 6.19
CA PHE A 170 11.85 -29.71 6.03
C PHE A 170 11.28 -29.08 4.76
N TYR A 171 11.10 -27.76 4.77
CA TYR A 171 10.73 -26.98 3.59
C TYR A 171 11.97 -26.63 2.77
N ASN A 172 11.91 -26.89 1.46
CA ASN A 172 13.09 -26.78 0.59
C ASN A 172 13.36 -25.33 0.18
N VAL A 173 14.61 -24.93 0.30
CA VAL A 173 15.16 -23.64 -0.15
C VAL A 173 16.36 -23.90 -1.04
N SER A 174 16.46 -23.21 -2.17
CA SER A 174 17.63 -23.27 -3.06
C SER A 174 18.10 -21.88 -3.45
N PHE A 175 19.34 -21.79 -3.97
CA PHE A 175 19.92 -20.54 -4.45
C PHE A 175 20.22 -20.66 -5.94
N GLU A 176 19.85 -19.63 -6.70
CA GLU A 176 20.11 -19.56 -8.14
C GLU A 176 20.60 -18.18 -8.56
N SER A 177 21.37 -18.13 -9.65
CA SER A 177 21.70 -16.88 -10.34
C SER A 177 20.57 -16.58 -11.32
N MET A 178 19.86 -15.47 -11.14
CA MET A 178 18.70 -15.10 -11.93
C MET A 178 18.53 -13.59 -12.02
N GLY A 179 17.56 -13.11 -12.77
CA GLY A 179 17.19 -11.71 -12.90
C GLY A 179 16.10 -11.26 -11.93
N ALA A 180 15.89 -11.97 -10.81
CA ALA A 180 14.91 -11.65 -9.79
C ALA A 180 15.51 -11.75 -8.39
N TYR A 181 14.84 -11.15 -7.38
CA TYR A 181 15.23 -11.33 -5.99
C TYR A 181 15.00 -12.79 -5.54
N GLY A 182 13.84 -13.35 -5.90
CA GLY A 182 13.47 -14.72 -5.58
C GLY A 182 12.21 -15.16 -6.31
N TYR A 183 11.75 -16.36 -5.99
CA TYR A 183 10.43 -16.86 -6.33
C TYR A 183 10.05 -18.06 -5.45
N CYS A 184 8.75 -18.22 -5.24
CA CYS A 184 8.17 -19.45 -4.70
C CYS A 184 7.62 -20.28 -5.86
N THR A 185 8.01 -21.54 -5.98
CA THR A 185 7.44 -22.42 -7.00
C THR A 185 5.98 -22.73 -6.68
N THR A 186 5.20 -23.03 -7.72
CA THR A 186 3.87 -23.58 -7.58
C THR A 186 3.92 -25.11 -7.69
N SER A 187 2.98 -25.82 -7.07
CA SER A 187 2.94 -27.28 -7.09
C SER A 187 2.78 -27.87 -8.49
N ALA A 188 2.22 -27.13 -9.42
CA ALA A 188 2.05 -27.57 -10.80
C ALA A 188 3.34 -27.54 -11.63
N VAL A 189 4.32 -26.74 -11.22
CA VAL A 189 5.50 -26.41 -12.03
C VAL A 189 6.62 -27.44 -11.90
N ASP A 190 6.87 -27.92 -10.69
CA ASP A 190 7.99 -28.86 -10.45
C ASP A 190 7.58 -30.34 -10.44
N GLY A 191 6.30 -30.62 -10.78
CA GLY A 191 5.77 -31.98 -10.83
C GLY A 191 5.61 -32.65 -9.47
N SER A 192 5.82 -31.90 -8.37
CA SER A 192 5.53 -32.31 -7.01
C SER A 192 4.28 -31.62 -6.49
N GLU A 193 3.67 -32.14 -5.43
CA GLU A 193 2.61 -31.42 -4.71
C GLU A 193 3.20 -30.38 -3.74
N LEU A 194 4.50 -30.09 -3.85
CA LEU A 194 5.27 -29.32 -2.90
C LEU A 194 5.82 -28.06 -3.56
N THR A 195 5.63 -26.92 -2.91
CA THR A 195 6.31 -25.68 -3.26
C THR A 195 7.74 -25.68 -2.69
N ARG A 196 8.60 -24.79 -3.20
CA ARG A 196 9.92 -24.50 -2.63
C ARG A 196 10.25 -23.03 -2.83
N LEU A 197 11.14 -22.48 -2.02
CA LEU A 197 11.71 -21.16 -2.21
C LEU A 197 12.98 -21.22 -3.04
N VAL A 198 13.13 -20.27 -3.94
CA VAL A 198 14.37 -20.04 -4.67
C VAL A 198 14.81 -18.59 -4.44
N LEU A 199 15.95 -18.43 -3.78
CA LEU A 199 16.55 -17.14 -3.45
C LEU A 199 17.68 -16.83 -4.43
N HIS A 200 17.93 -15.55 -4.69
CA HIS A 200 19.09 -15.17 -5.49
C HIS A 200 20.39 -15.54 -4.76
N ASN A 201 21.39 -16.01 -5.50
CA ASN A 201 22.64 -16.54 -4.91
C ASN A 201 23.64 -15.47 -4.45
N SER A 202 23.35 -14.17 -4.54
CA SER A 202 24.36 -13.14 -4.22
C SER A 202 23.79 -11.83 -3.67
N TYR A 203 22.72 -11.28 -4.19
CA TYR A 203 22.17 -9.92 -3.92
C TYR A 203 23.18 -8.76 -4.10
N ILE A 204 24.37 -9.00 -4.63
CA ILE A 204 25.33 -7.93 -4.93
C ILE A 204 24.85 -7.12 -6.13
N GLY A 205 24.69 -5.79 -5.95
CA GLY A 205 24.24 -4.90 -7.02
C GLY A 205 22.72 -4.70 -7.06
N PHE A 206 21.99 -5.28 -6.11
CA PHE A 206 20.57 -5.02 -5.91
C PHE A 206 20.33 -3.61 -5.33
N GLY A 207 19.07 -3.16 -5.29
CA GLY A 207 18.72 -1.83 -4.83
C GLY A 207 19.25 -1.47 -3.44
N ALA A 208 19.36 -0.19 -3.17
CA ALA A 208 19.71 0.27 -1.82
C ALA A 208 18.51 0.08 -0.89
N ASN A 209 18.77 -0.31 0.35
CA ASN A 209 17.77 -0.42 1.41
C ASN A 209 18.33 0.19 2.72
N GLN A 210 17.54 0.19 3.78
CA GLN A 210 17.91 0.83 5.05
C GLN A 210 18.44 -0.17 6.09
N ASP A 211 18.72 -1.41 5.71
CA ASP A 211 19.26 -2.41 6.64
C ASP A 211 20.59 -1.96 7.24
N PRO A 212 20.73 -1.90 8.57
CA PRO A 212 21.97 -1.48 9.24
C PRO A 212 23.14 -2.44 8.99
N GLU A 213 22.88 -3.68 8.56
CA GLU A 213 23.90 -4.66 8.20
C GLU A 213 24.32 -4.58 6.71
N GLY A 214 23.67 -3.74 5.93
CA GLY A 214 23.96 -3.43 4.53
C GLY A 214 23.01 -4.08 3.52
N ASN A 215 23.02 -3.52 2.31
CA ASN A 215 22.04 -3.81 1.26
C ASN A 215 21.89 -5.30 0.91
N VAL A 216 22.98 -6.08 0.94
CA VAL A 216 22.94 -7.51 0.62
C VAL A 216 22.11 -8.30 1.63
N LYS A 217 22.29 -8.00 2.91
CA LYS A 217 21.51 -8.64 3.98
C LYS A 217 20.07 -8.15 3.98
N GLY A 218 19.85 -6.85 3.78
CA GLY A 218 18.52 -6.30 3.67
C GLY A 218 17.73 -6.93 2.53
N ALA A 219 18.29 -6.99 1.31
CA ALA A 219 17.64 -7.66 0.18
C ALA A 219 17.32 -9.14 0.47
N MET A 220 18.22 -9.86 1.16
CA MET A 220 17.96 -11.25 1.55
C MET A 220 16.82 -11.35 2.57
N LYS A 221 16.78 -10.47 3.58
CA LYS A 221 15.74 -10.45 4.62
C LYS A 221 14.35 -10.29 4.02
N VAL A 222 14.18 -9.23 3.22
CA VAL A 222 12.88 -8.95 2.60
C VAL A 222 12.47 -10.06 1.60
N THR A 223 13.42 -10.62 0.85
CA THR A 223 13.12 -11.73 -0.06
C THR A 223 12.69 -12.99 0.73
N CYS A 224 13.32 -13.26 1.88
CA CYS A 224 12.90 -14.38 2.73
C CYS A 224 11.45 -14.21 3.21
N ALA A 225 11.05 -13.04 3.68
CA ALA A 225 9.68 -12.78 4.10
C ALA A 225 8.71 -12.87 2.91
N HIS A 226 9.01 -12.18 1.83
CA HIS A 226 8.19 -12.14 0.62
C HIS A 226 7.89 -13.54 0.04
N GLU A 227 8.93 -14.30 -0.25
CA GLU A 227 8.76 -15.62 -0.88
C GLU A 227 8.15 -16.65 0.09
N PHE A 228 8.43 -16.52 1.39
CA PHE A 228 7.77 -17.35 2.39
C PHE A 228 6.28 -17.05 2.50
N LYS A 229 5.88 -15.78 2.37
CA LYS A 229 4.47 -15.42 2.34
C LYS A 229 3.73 -16.06 1.17
N HIS A 230 4.32 -16.14 -0.01
CA HIS A 230 3.74 -16.89 -1.14
C HIS A 230 3.52 -18.38 -0.80
N ALA A 231 4.45 -19.01 -0.09
CA ALA A 231 4.29 -20.39 0.35
C ALA A 231 3.12 -20.52 1.35
N SER A 232 2.95 -19.55 2.23
CA SER A 232 1.81 -19.43 3.15
C SER A 232 0.49 -19.24 2.41
N GLN A 233 0.42 -18.31 1.45
CA GLN A 233 -0.75 -18.07 0.62
C GLN A 233 -1.23 -19.33 -0.10
N ARG A 234 -0.31 -20.12 -0.65
CA ARG A 234 -0.62 -21.40 -1.31
C ARG A 234 -1.15 -22.44 -0.34
N SER A 235 -0.67 -22.44 0.89
CA SER A 235 -1.17 -23.28 1.96
C SER A 235 -2.58 -22.89 2.42
N GLU A 236 -2.80 -21.58 2.56
CA GLU A 236 -4.02 -21.02 3.11
C GLU A 236 -5.21 -21.22 2.17
N SER A 237 -5.11 -20.76 0.93
CA SER A 237 -6.26 -20.69 0.03
C SER A 237 -5.96 -20.97 -1.44
N ASN A 238 -4.75 -21.35 -1.79
CA ASN A 238 -4.32 -21.47 -3.17
C ASN A 238 -4.62 -20.19 -3.98
N TRP A 239 -4.35 -19.03 -3.39
CA TRP A 239 -4.65 -17.74 -3.95
C TRP A 239 -3.88 -17.48 -5.23
N SER A 240 -4.54 -17.01 -6.27
CA SER A 240 -3.96 -16.79 -7.60
C SER A 240 -4.52 -15.54 -8.29
N GLU A 241 -4.97 -14.56 -7.51
CA GLU A 241 -5.62 -13.35 -8.04
C GLU A 241 -4.60 -12.23 -8.29
N GLY A 242 -3.89 -12.32 -9.42
CA GLY A 242 -3.10 -11.22 -9.98
C GLY A 242 -2.12 -10.53 -9.00
N GLY A 243 -2.15 -9.21 -8.96
CA GLY A 243 -1.28 -8.38 -8.12
C GLY A 243 -1.53 -8.49 -6.63
N TRP A 244 -2.73 -8.96 -6.22
CA TRP A 244 -3.07 -9.09 -4.81
C TRP A 244 -2.15 -10.03 -4.03
N VAL A 245 -1.59 -11.05 -4.67
CA VAL A 245 -0.62 -11.94 -4.03
C VAL A 245 0.70 -11.22 -3.74
N GLU A 246 1.09 -10.29 -4.63
CA GLU A 246 2.31 -9.48 -4.46
C GLU A 246 2.14 -8.41 -3.39
N LEU A 247 0.97 -7.77 -3.35
CA LEU A 247 0.62 -6.80 -2.33
C LEU A 247 0.79 -7.38 -0.92
N ASP A 248 0.19 -8.53 -0.64
CA ASP A 248 0.27 -9.22 0.65
C ASP A 248 1.70 -9.73 0.95
N ALA A 249 2.41 -10.25 -0.06
CA ALA A 249 3.79 -10.68 0.13
C ALA A 249 4.74 -9.50 0.42
N THR A 250 4.50 -8.35 -0.21
CA THR A 250 5.27 -7.13 0.04
C THR A 250 4.96 -6.53 1.41
N TRP A 251 3.68 -6.58 1.84
CA TRP A 251 3.33 -6.22 3.21
C TRP A 251 4.05 -7.10 4.26
N ALA A 252 4.23 -8.39 3.99
CA ALA A 252 4.96 -9.26 4.90
C ALA A 252 6.43 -8.85 5.09
N GLU A 253 7.05 -8.20 4.10
CA GLU A 253 8.40 -7.63 4.26
C GLU A 253 8.42 -6.54 5.34
N GLU A 254 7.43 -5.63 5.32
CA GLU A 254 7.29 -4.57 6.32
C GLU A 254 6.93 -5.16 7.70
N PHE A 255 6.02 -6.12 7.75
CA PHE A 255 5.67 -6.76 9.02
C PHE A 255 6.84 -7.50 9.67
N VAL A 256 7.68 -8.20 8.89
CA VAL A 256 8.78 -9.02 9.43
C VAL A 256 10.07 -8.20 9.60
N TYR A 257 10.37 -7.30 8.65
CA TYR A 257 11.62 -6.56 8.56
C TYR A 257 11.41 -5.07 8.30
N ASP A 258 10.45 -4.45 8.99
CA ASP A 258 10.02 -3.07 8.94
C ASP A 258 11.16 -2.06 8.67
N TYR A 259 12.28 -2.17 9.40
CA TYR A 259 13.42 -1.26 9.29
C TYR A 259 14.24 -1.37 7.98
N VAL A 260 13.95 -2.32 7.10
CA VAL A 260 14.71 -2.52 5.85
C VAL A 260 14.25 -1.56 4.76
N ASN A 261 12.96 -1.29 4.65
CA ASN A 261 12.38 -0.31 3.73
C ASN A 261 12.79 -0.50 2.25
N ASP A 262 13.03 -1.74 1.81
CA ASP A 262 13.47 -2.04 0.43
C ASP A 262 12.37 -1.68 -0.57
N SER A 263 11.13 -2.04 -0.29
CA SER A 263 9.99 -1.77 -1.16
C SER A 263 9.67 -0.29 -1.26
N MET A 264 9.73 0.46 -0.15
CA MET A 264 9.55 1.91 -0.13
C MET A 264 10.57 2.64 -1.01
N LEU A 265 11.82 2.19 -1.00
CA LEU A 265 12.91 2.86 -1.74
C LEU A 265 12.97 2.47 -3.21
N ASN A 266 12.59 1.25 -3.56
CA ASN A 266 12.84 0.70 -4.89
C ASN A 266 11.57 0.52 -5.73
N PHE A 267 10.38 0.38 -5.12
CA PHE A 267 9.16 -0.01 -5.84
C PHE A 267 8.01 1.00 -5.74
N MET A 268 7.97 1.88 -4.74
CA MET A 268 6.85 2.83 -4.52
C MET A 268 6.87 4.10 -5.38
N GLY A 269 7.83 4.28 -6.25
CA GLY A 269 8.05 5.58 -6.92
C GLY A 269 7.28 5.79 -8.23
N SER A 270 6.61 4.81 -8.78
CA SER A 270 6.16 4.81 -10.18
C SER A 270 4.67 4.60 -10.42
N GLY A 271 3.98 3.96 -9.50
CA GLY A 271 2.57 3.60 -9.62
C GLY A 271 1.65 4.35 -8.66
N ASP A 272 0.51 3.76 -8.39
CA ASP A 272 -0.36 4.15 -7.30
C ASP A 272 0.19 3.57 -5.97
N PRO A 273 -0.25 4.03 -4.82
CA PRO A 273 -1.14 5.17 -4.64
C PRO A 273 -0.45 6.54 -4.70
N TYR A 274 0.86 6.60 -4.97
CA TYR A 274 1.64 7.82 -4.76
C TYR A 274 1.91 8.60 -6.05
N SER A 275 2.51 7.99 -7.07
CA SER A 275 2.81 8.68 -8.33
C SER A 275 1.55 8.92 -9.17
N HIS A 276 0.65 7.97 -9.17
CA HIS A 276 -0.59 7.98 -9.94
C HIS A 276 -1.82 7.63 -9.07
N PRO A 277 -2.19 8.45 -8.08
CA PRO A 277 -3.29 8.12 -7.15
C PRO A 277 -4.64 7.88 -7.84
N HIS A 278 -4.75 8.17 -9.12
CA HIS A 278 -5.97 7.98 -9.91
C HIS A 278 -6.07 6.61 -10.59
N TRP A 279 -4.99 5.84 -10.57
CA TRP A 279 -5.04 4.43 -10.95
C TRP A 279 -5.71 3.63 -9.83
N GLY A 280 -6.23 2.49 -10.18
CA GLY A 280 -6.88 1.60 -9.22
C GLY A 280 -5.86 0.76 -8.46
N LEU A 281 -6.23 0.32 -7.29
CA LEU A 281 -5.39 -0.49 -6.39
C LEU A 281 -4.87 -1.82 -7.01
N ASP A 282 -5.24 -2.17 -8.22
CA ASP A 282 -4.88 -3.38 -8.96
C ASP A 282 -4.51 -3.01 -10.42
N HIS A 283 -4.16 -1.74 -10.66
CA HIS A 283 -3.92 -1.21 -12.00
C HIS A 283 -2.79 -1.96 -12.73
N ASP A 284 -1.68 -2.19 -12.05
CA ASP A 284 -0.48 -2.82 -12.60
C ASP A 284 -0.56 -4.35 -12.65
N GLY A 285 -1.68 -4.93 -12.22
CA GLY A 285 -1.91 -6.37 -12.27
C GLY A 285 -0.91 -7.15 -11.42
N SER A 286 -0.14 -8.05 -12.02
CA SER A 286 0.82 -8.89 -11.30
C SER A 286 2.09 -8.17 -10.82
N GLY A 287 2.17 -6.85 -10.93
CA GLY A 287 3.32 -6.04 -10.54
C GLY A 287 3.05 -5.03 -9.43
N SER A 288 1.88 -5.09 -8.80
CA SER A 288 1.40 -4.11 -7.81
C SER A 288 2.12 -4.20 -6.45
N TYR A 289 3.42 -4.03 -6.43
CA TYR A 289 4.19 -4.07 -5.18
C TYR A 289 3.90 -2.86 -4.29
N GLU A 290 3.71 -1.68 -4.84
CA GLU A 290 3.43 -0.43 -4.16
C GLU A 290 2.07 -0.43 -3.45
N ASP A 291 1.14 -1.26 -3.90
CA ASP A 291 -0.20 -1.40 -3.32
C ASP A 291 -0.19 -2.05 -1.93
N TYR A 292 0.96 -2.59 -1.48
CA TYR A 292 1.06 -3.11 -0.12
C TYR A 292 0.68 -2.06 0.94
N ALA A 293 0.74 -0.78 0.60
CA ALA A 293 0.26 0.31 1.42
C ALA A 293 -1.21 0.14 1.87
N TRP A 294 -2.03 -0.59 1.10
CA TRP A 294 -3.39 -0.94 1.52
C TRP A 294 -3.41 -1.91 2.70
N GLU A 295 -2.62 -2.98 2.67
CA GLU A 295 -2.56 -3.91 3.81
C GLU A 295 -1.79 -3.33 4.99
N ASP A 296 -0.79 -2.50 4.74
CA ASP A 296 -0.11 -1.76 5.80
C ASP A 296 -1.05 -0.77 6.50
N PHE A 297 -1.91 -0.06 5.73
CA PHE A 297 -3.00 0.73 6.30
C PHE A 297 -3.93 -0.14 7.16
N MET A 298 -4.39 -1.28 6.63
CA MET A 298 -5.26 -2.18 7.39
C MET A 298 -4.57 -2.71 8.65
N HIS A 299 -3.29 -3.04 8.54
CA HIS A 299 -2.48 -3.50 9.66
C HIS A 299 -2.40 -2.43 10.76
N GLN A 300 -1.94 -1.23 10.43
CA GLN A 300 -1.73 -0.17 11.43
C GLN A 300 -3.03 0.43 11.95
N ARG A 301 -4.05 0.56 11.10
CA ARG A 301 -5.37 1.11 11.47
C ARG A 301 -6.17 0.21 12.41
N PHE A 302 -5.98 -1.10 12.34
CA PHE A 302 -6.72 -2.09 13.11
C PHE A 302 -5.85 -2.79 14.18
N ASP A 303 -5.06 -1.98 14.90
CA ASP A 303 -4.27 -2.37 16.08
C ASP A 303 -3.08 -3.30 15.81
N GLY A 304 -2.58 -3.39 14.57
CA GLY A 304 -1.32 -4.04 14.25
C GLY A 304 -0.10 -3.19 14.63
N ASN A 305 1.05 -3.83 14.74
CA ASN A 305 2.36 -3.20 14.95
C ASN A 305 3.47 -4.17 14.56
N SER A 306 4.72 -3.74 14.53
CA SER A 306 5.90 -4.53 14.12
C SER A 306 6.10 -5.88 14.88
N TYR A 307 5.26 -6.21 15.84
CA TYR A 307 5.36 -7.46 16.63
C TYR A 307 4.06 -8.27 16.65
N VAL A 308 2.94 -7.68 16.29
CA VAL A 308 1.61 -8.30 16.39
C VAL A 308 0.83 -7.96 15.13
N VAL A 309 0.48 -8.98 14.36
CA VAL A 309 -0.38 -8.80 13.18
C VAL A 309 -1.75 -8.25 13.60
N ALA A 310 -2.30 -7.35 12.79
CA ALA A 310 -3.64 -6.85 13.04
C ALA A 310 -4.67 -8.01 12.96
N PRO A 311 -5.56 -8.15 13.94
CA PRO A 311 -6.55 -9.22 13.94
C PRO A 311 -7.45 -9.26 12.70
N ILE A 312 -7.60 -8.13 12.00
CA ILE A 312 -8.36 -8.06 10.75
C ILE A 312 -7.68 -8.83 9.61
N LEU A 313 -6.33 -8.82 9.53
CA LEU A 313 -5.59 -9.56 8.51
C LEU A 313 -5.58 -11.07 8.82
N GLU A 314 -5.45 -11.45 10.08
CA GLU A 314 -5.65 -12.84 10.50
C GLU A 314 -7.05 -13.33 10.14
N TYR A 315 -8.09 -12.52 10.41
CA TYR A 315 -9.46 -12.86 10.03
C TYR A 315 -9.63 -12.98 8.52
N PHE A 316 -9.07 -12.06 7.73
CA PHE A 316 -9.09 -12.09 6.26
C PHE A 316 -8.57 -13.42 5.72
N TRP A 317 -7.40 -13.87 6.18
CA TRP A 317 -6.81 -15.13 5.76
C TRP A 317 -7.61 -16.34 6.22
N ASN A 318 -8.06 -16.41 7.47
CA ASN A 318 -8.93 -17.47 7.99
C ASN A 318 -10.26 -17.57 7.22
N TRP A 319 -10.81 -16.42 6.79
CA TRP A 319 -11.99 -16.38 5.95
C TRP A 319 -11.73 -16.99 4.57
N ARG A 320 -10.62 -16.65 3.93
CA ARG A 320 -10.24 -17.17 2.62
C ARG A 320 -10.02 -18.67 2.61
N GLN A 321 -9.46 -19.27 3.65
CA GLN A 321 -9.33 -20.73 3.78
C GLN A 321 -10.66 -21.47 3.61
N THR A 322 -11.73 -20.89 4.09
CA THR A 322 -13.07 -21.53 4.10
C THR A 322 -13.98 -21.04 2.97
N HIS A 323 -13.59 -19.98 2.27
CA HIS A 323 -14.38 -19.34 1.21
C HIS A 323 -13.56 -19.16 -0.08
N THR A 324 -12.94 -20.22 -0.53
CA THR A 324 -11.98 -20.24 -1.66
C THR A 324 -12.56 -19.79 -3.02
N ASN A 325 -13.89 -19.65 -3.15
CA ASN A 325 -14.56 -19.14 -4.35
C ASN A 325 -14.86 -17.64 -4.30
N GLN A 326 -14.57 -16.95 -3.19
CA GLN A 326 -14.74 -15.52 -3.10
C GLN A 326 -13.50 -14.81 -3.65
N ASN A 327 -13.72 -13.69 -4.33
CA ASN A 327 -12.63 -12.82 -4.76
C ASN A 327 -12.02 -12.08 -3.55
N VAL A 328 -10.85 -11.50 -3.76
CA VAL A 328 -10.10 -10.80 -2.72
C VAL A 328 -10.87 -9.60 -2.15
N MET A 329 -11.55 -8.84 -3.00
CA MET A 329 -12.30 -7.64 -2.57
C MET A 329 -13.50 -7.98 -1.69
N ASP A 330 -14.23 -9.07 -2.00
CA ASP A 330 -15.30 -9.56 -1.14
C ASP A 330 -14.74 -10.01 0.22
N SER A 331 -13.54 -10.55 0.25
CA SER A 331 -12.86 -11.00 1.48
C SER A 331 -12.42 -9.81 2.34
N TYR A 332 -11.87 -8.74 1.75
CA TYR A 332 -11.58 -7.49 2.48
C TYR A 332 -12.86 -6.85 2.99
N ALA A 333 -13.91 -6.74 2.18
CA ALA A 333 -15.18 -6.17 2.60
C ALA A 333 -15.80 -6.95 3.77
N GLN A 334 -15.68 -8.29 3.76
CA GLN A 334 -16.12 -9.14 4.85
C GLN A 334 -15.29 -8.90 6.13
N ALA A 335 -13.97 -8.81 6.01
CA ALA A 335 -13.09 -8.54 7.14
C ALA A 335 -13.40 -7.16 7.76
N LEU A 336 -13.52 -6.11 6.95
CA LEU A 336 -13.87 -4.77 7.40
C LEU A 336 -15.23 -4.75 8.11
N THR A 337 -16.24 -5.43 7.56
CA THR A 337 -17.56 -5.55 8.21
C THR A 337 -17.46 -6.22 9.58
N GLN A 338 -16.63 -7.27 9.72
CA GLN A 338 -16.41 -7.94 10.99
C GLN A 338 -15.79 -7.02 12.05
N TYR A 339 -14.98 -6.06 11.62
CA TYR A 339 -14.31 -5.10 12.51
C TYR A 339 -15.02 -3.73 12.59
N GLY A 340 -16.30 -3.68 12.19
CA GLY A 340 -17.17 -2.52 12.39
C GLY A 340 -16.94 -1.36 11.41
N SER A 341 -16.36 -1.63 10.25
CA SER A 341 -16.14 -0.70 9.16
C SER A 341 -16.78 -1.20 7.86
N SER A 342 -16.64 -0.44 6.80
CA SER A 342 -17.01 -0.83 5.44
C SER A 342 -15.87 -0.53 4.47
N PHE A 343 -15.87 -1.19 3.31
CA PHE A 343 -14.81 -0.94 2.32
C PHE A 343 -14.76 0.53 1.88
N PRO A 344 -15.88 1.21 1.55
CA PRO A 344 -15.84 2.63 1.19
C PRO A 344 -15.29 3.55 2.29
N GLU A 345 -15.64 3.28 3.57
CA GLU A 345 -15.13 4.05 4.71
C GLU A 345 -13.62 3.84 4.88
N ALA A 346 -13.18 2.59 4.93
CA ALA A 346 -11.76 2.28 5.12
C ALA A 346 -10.91 2.79 3.94
N PHE A 347 -11.40 2.65 2.70
CA PHE A 347 -10.69 3.16 1.53
C PHE A 347 -10.66 4.68 1.48
N GLY A 348 -11.72 5.35 1.95
CA GLY A 348 -11.73 6.79 2.16
C GLY A 348 -10.67 7.25 3.17
N GLU A 349 -10.55 6.56 4.31
CA GLU A 349 -9.51 6.84 5.31
C GLU A 349 -8.10 6.56 4.75
N TYR A 350 -7.92 5.45 4.04
CA TYR A 350 -6.66 5.09 3.37
C TYR A 350 -6.14 6.19 2.44
N VAL A 351 -6.98 6.77 1.59
CA VAL A 351 -6.53 7.85 0.69
C VAL A 351 -6.20 9.14 1.43
N VAL A 352 -6.82 9.39 2.59
CA VAL A 352 -6.44 10.50 3.47
C VAL A 352 -5.06 10.24 4.09
N TRP A 353 -4.77 9.02 4.55
CA TRP A 353 -3.43 8.66 5.03
C TRP A 353 -2.38 8.88 3.94
N ASN A 354 -2.64 8.42 2.72
CA ASN A 354 -1.75 8.60 1.57
C ASN A 354 -1.52 10.08 1.21
N PHE A 355 -2.51 10.96 1.44
CA PHE A 355 -2.32 12.40 1.25
C PHE A 355 -1.26 12.96 2.21
N PHE A 356 -1.21 12.48 3.45
CA PHE A 356 -0.28 12.91 4.49
C PHE A 356 1.00 12.09 4.56
N THR A 357 1.63 11.80 3.42
CA THR A 357 2.91 11.10 3.33
C THR A 357 4.03 11.99 2.80
N GLY A 358 5.26 11.56 2.99
CA GLY A 358 6.47 12.22 2.53
C GLY A 358 6.59 13.65 3.03
N SER A 359 6.64 14.62 2.13
CA SER A 359 6.77 16.04 2.48
C SER A 359 5.52 16.65 3.14
N ARG A 360 4.38 15.96 3.09
CA ARG A 360 3.14 16.37 3.77
C ARG A 360 2.90 15.63 5.07
N ALA A 361 3.73 14.68 5.41
CA ALA A 361 3.60 13.90 6.64
C ALA A 361 3.54 14.81 7.88
N VAL A 362 2.72 14.42 8.84
CA VAL A 362 2.60 15.10 10.12
C VAL A 362 3.57 14.44 11.10
N VAL A 363 4.76 15.02 11.25
CA VAL A 363 5.85 14.44 12.02
C VAL A 363 6.31 15.41 13.12
N THR A 364 6.45 14.91 14.33
CA THR A 364 7.00 15.64 15.47
C THR A 364 8.19 14.87 16.06
N PHE A 365 9.37 15.48 16.09
CA PHE A 365 10.61 14.85 16.53
C PHE A 365 10.96 13.53 15.81
N GLY A 366 10.60 13.40 14.54
CA GLY A 366 10.83 12.20 13.74
C GLY A 366 9.80 11.07 13.92
N ILE A 367 8.74 11.32 14.70
CA ILE A 367 7.66 10.35 14.95
C ILE A 367 6.41 10.83 14.21
N SER A 368 5.80 9.95 13.43
CA SER A 368 4.52 10.20 12.78
C SER A 368 3.44 10.48 13.84
N GLN A 369 2.60 11.47 13.58
CA GLN A 369 1.48 11.84 14.45
C GLN A 369 0.13 11.52 13.80
N PHE A 370 0.13 11.18 12.52
CA PHE A 370 -1.06 10.82 11.76
C PHE A 370 -0.69 9.92 10.59
N GLY A 371 -1.52 8.94 10.30
CA GLY A 371 -1.31 7.99 9.23
C GLY A 371 -0.27 6.92 9.59
N TYR A 372 0.48 6.47 8.60
CA TYR A 372 1.51 5.46 8.76
C TYR A 372 2.63 5.91 9.72
N ASP A 373 3.22 4.97 10.42
CA ASP A 373 4.40 5.21 11.26
C ASP A 373 5.60 5.68 10.41
N ASP A 374 5.77 5.14 9.21
CA ASP A 374 6.75 5.55 8.20
C ASP A 374 6.24 6.63 7.21
N ALA A 375 5.21 7.40 7.58
CA ALA A 375 4.68 8.48 6.73
C ALA A 375 5.73 9.55 6.36
N GLY A 376 6.84 9.64 7.08
CA GLY A 376 7.85 10.69 6.95
C GLY A 376 8.69 10.67 5.68
N VAL A 377 9.65 11.61 5.59
CA VAL A 377 10.46 11.87 4.38
C VAL A 377 11.33 10.69 3.93
N ASN A 378 11.68 9.80 4.84
CA ASN A 378 12.49 8.61 4.54
C ASN A 378 11.66 7.32 4.41
N GLY A 379 10.35 7.45 4.51
CA GLY A 379 9.38 6.37 4.35
C GLY A 379 8.57 6.54 3.08
N TYR A 380 7.24 6.50 3.23
CA TYR A 380 6.31 6.62 2.10
C TYR A 380 6.53 7.87 1.24
N PRO A 381 6.47 7.76 -0.10
CA PRO A 381 6.63 8.91 -1.00
C PRO A 381 5.51 9.94 -0.82
N THR A 382 5.75 11.17 -1.25
CA THR A 382 4.72 12.21 -1.30
C THR A 382 3.77 11.93 -2.48
N ALA A 383 2.51 11.68 -2.21
CA ALA A 383 1.52 11.44 -3.27
C ALA A 383 1.33 12.64 -4.21
N THR A 384 1.14 12.36 -5.50
CA THR A 384 0.98 13.38 -6.55
C THR A 384 -0.36 14.10 -6.42
N LEU A 385 -0.35 15.42 -6.53
CA LEU A 385 -1.57 16.22 -6.53
C LEU A 385 -2.13 16.36 -7.96
N ALA A 386 -3.44 16.22 -8.09
CA ALA A 386 -4.15 16.56 -9.33
C ALA A 386 -4.08 18.05 -9.60
N THR A 387 -4.26 18.88 -8.55
CA THR A 387 -4.16 20.34 -8.63
C THR A 387 -3.99 20.95 -7.23
N THR A 388 -3.69 22.26 -7.22
CA THR A 388 -3.69 23.09 -6.02
C THR A 388 -4.47 24.36 -6.31
N HIS A 389 -5.47 24.67 -5.50
CA HIS A 389 -6.22 25.93 -5.57
C HIS A 389 -5.66 26.93 -4.57
N ASN A 390 -5.22 28.10 -5.11
CA ASN A 390 -4.58 29.16 -4.33
C ASN A 390 -5.47 30.41 -4.17
N SER A 391 -6.64 30.42 -4.80
CA SER A 391 -7.59 31.55 -4.74
C SER A 391 -9.02 31.07 -4.97
N TYR A 392 -9.97 31.74 -4.37
CA TYR A 392 -11.39 31.43 -4.38
C TYR A 392 -12.21 32.66 -4.79
N PRO A 393 -13.42 32.52 -5.37
CA PRO A 393 -14.07 31.23 -5.68
C PRO A 393 -13.38 30.50 -6.84
N VAL A 394 -13.58 29.18 -6.89
CA VAL A 394 -13.12 28.32 -7.98
C VAL A 394 -14.17 27.29 -8.34
N SER A 395 -14.39 27.07 -9.64
CA SER A 395 -15.13 25.92 -10.17
C SER A 395 -14.18 25.08 -11.00
N SER A 396 -14.13 23.78 -10.77
CA SER A 396 -13.20 22.87 -11.42
C SER A 396 -13.78 21.47 -11.55
N SER A 397 -13.06 20.59 -12.25
CA SER A 397 -13.41 19.18 -12.37
C SER A 397 -12.17 18.32 -12.45
N VAL A 398 -12.31 17.07 -12.08
CA VAL A 398 -11.31 16.00 -12.26
C VAL A 398 -11.92 14.87 -13.07
N THR A 399 -11.10 14.20 -13.86
CA THR A 399 -11.48 13.07 -14.70
C THR A 399 -10.40 12.00 -14.67
N GLY A 400 -10.73 10.81 -15.18
CA GLY A 400 -9.77 9.72 -15.28
C GLY A 400 -9.42 9.11 -13.93
N ILE A 401 -10.40 9.03 -13.01
CA ILE A 401 -10.27 8.27 -11.77
C ILE A 401 -10.71 6.84 -12.08
N GLU A 402 -9.83 5.88 -11.91
CA GLU A 402 -10.15 4.46 -12.09
C GLU A 402 -10.91 3.87 -10.91
N ASN A 403 -11.35 2.64 -11.03
CA ASN A 403 -11.88 1.86 -9.90
C ASN A 403 -10.83 1.83 -8.80
N LEU A 404 -11.22 2.08 -7.56
CA LEU A 404 -10.31 2.09 -6.41
C LEU A 404 -9.17 3.11 -6.54
N GLY A 405 -9.40 4.20 -7.28
CA GLY A 405 -8.48 5.33 -7.42
C GLY A 405 -9.04 6.61 -6.83
N CYS A 406 -8.20 7.65 -6.74
CA CYS A 406 -8.58 8.96 -6.23
C CYS A 406 -7.88 10.12 -6.96
N LYS A 407 -8.35 11.34 -6.74
CA LYS A 407 -7.64 12.57 -7.14
C LYS A 407 -7.40 13.46 -5.93
N MET A 408 -6.17 13.76 -5.64
CA MET A 408 -5.79 14.59 -4.50
C MET A 408 -5.72 16.06 -4.90
N ILE A 409 -6.54 16.90 -4.27
CA ILE A 409 -6.67 18.34 -4.55
C ILE A 409 -6.26 19.08 -3.29
N ARG A 410 -5.18 19.87 -3.36
CA ARG A 410 -4.75 20.69 -2.25
C ARG A 410 -5.47 22.04 -2.28
N LEU A 411 -5.92 22.49 -1.11
CA LEU A 411 -6.59 23.78 -0.89
C LEU A 411 -5.68 24.69 -0.07
N ASN A 412 -5.45 25.90 -0.55
CA ASN A 412 -4.72 26.92 0.22
C ASN A 412 -5.64 27.54 1.27
N THR A 413 -5.26 27.48 2.52
CA THR A 413 -6.02 27.96 3.67
C THR A 413 -5.53 29.31 4.19
N SER A 414 -4.40 29.82 3.68
CA SER A 414 -3.75 31.02 4.21
C SER A 414 -4.64 32.25 4.16
N GLY A 415 -4.97 32.79 5.32
CA GLY A 415 -5.80 33.98 5.47
C GLY A 415 -7.29 33.76 5.19
N GLN A 416 -7.74 32.51 5.13
CA GLN A 416 -9.14 32.14 4.98
C GLN A 416 -9.73 31.76 6.35
N LEU A 417 -11.00 32.05 6.55
CA LEU A 417 -11.74 31.62 7.74
C LEU A 417 -12.40 30.27 7.47
N GLY A 418 -13.17 30.18 6.39
CA GLY A 418 -13.85 28.97 5.98
C GLY A 418 -13.83 28.77 4.48
N LEU A 419 -13.98 27.51 4.06
CA LEU A 419 -14.16 27.09 2.68
C LEU A 419 -15.46 26.31 2.57
N GLU A 420 -16.38 26.79 1.73
CA GLU A 420 -17.60 26.05 1.36
C GLU A 420 -17.33 25.27 0.09
N ILE A 421 -17.54 23.97 0.12
CA ILE A 421 -17.31 23.05 -0.98
C ILE A 421 -18.64 22.46 -1.41
N ASP A 422 -19.04 22.72 -2.66
CA ASP A 422 -20.11 21.99 -3.32
C ASP A 422 -19.48 20.94 -4.23
N PHE A 423 -19.84 19.69 -4.05
CA PHE A 423 -19.32 18.55 -4.80
C PHE A 423 -20.41 17.91 -5.66
N ASP A 424 -20.06 17.53 -6.88
CA ASP A 424 -20.94 16.89 -7.86
C ASP A 424 -20.16 15.73 -8.52
N GLY A 425 -20.31 14.52 -7.98
CA GLY A 425 -19.71 13.31 -8.49
C GLY A 425 -20.52 12.70 -9.63
N GLN A 426 -19.90 11.83 -10.41
CA GLN A 426 -20.58 11.17 -11.53
C GLN A 426 -21.75 10.30 -11.04
N ASP A 427 -22.93 10.50 -11.64
CA ASP A 427 -24.14 9.73 -11.31
C ASP A 427 -23.96 8.22 -11.53
N GLY A 428 -24.52 7.44 -10.61
CA GLY A 428 -24.57 5.96 -10.74
C GLY A 428 -23.24 5.26 -10.51
N VAL A 429 -22.24 5.96 -10.00
CA VAL A 429 -20.94 5.45 -9.60
C VAL A 429 -20.86 5.39 -8.07
N GLN A 430 -20.23 4.37 -7.53
CA GLN A 430 -19.93 4.34 -6.09
C GLN A 430 -18.71 5.25 -5.82
N MET A 431 -18.97 6.39 -5.24
CA MET A 431 -17.96 7.42 -4.95
C MET A 431 -18.07 7.92 -3.51
N SER A 432 -16.95 8.46 -3.03
CA SER A 432 -16.86 9.27 -1.81
C SER A 432 -16.12 10.57 -2.13
N ALA A 433 -16.41 11.62 -1.39
CA ALA A 433 -15.64 12.86 -1.44
C ALA A 433 -15.04 13.11 -0.05
N MET A 434 -13.76 12.80 0.11
CA MET A 434 -13.07 12.99 1.37
C MET A 434 -12.54 14.42 1.47
N TRP A 435 -12.53 14.92 2.70
CA TRP A 435 -11.82 16.15 3.04
C TRP A 435 -10.85 15.90 4.18
N ALA A 436 -9.79 16.71 4.26
CA ALA A 436 -8.84 16.65 5.35
C ALA A 436 -8.22 18.02 5.60
N ILE A 437 -7.96 18.34 6.87
CA ILE A 437 -7.38 19.60 7.33
C ILE A 437 -6.24 19.28 8.30
N ARG A 438 -5.06 19.86 8.07
CA ARG A 438 -3.99 19.89 9.06
C ARG A 438 -3.98 21.22 9.75
N GLN A 439 -4.18 21.21 11.06
CA GLN A 439 -4.14 22.38 11.91
C GLN A 439 -2.71 22.86 12.19
N ASP A 440 -2.56 24.04 12.75
CA ASP A 440 -1.25 24.63 13.09
C ASP A 440 -0.56 23.93 14.28
N ASP A 441 -1.32 23.24 15.14
CA ASP A 441 -0.84 22.39 16.22
C ASP A 441 -0.42 20.99 15.76
N ASN A 442 -0.53 20.69 14.45
CA ASN A 442 -0.31 19.40 13.82
C ASN A 442 -1.37 18.32 14.07
N THR A 443 -2.54 18.67 14.57
CA THR A 443 -3.69 17.75 14.50
C THR A 443 -4.22 17.67 13.07
N VAL A 444 -4.86 16.55 12.74
CA VAL A 444 -5.51 16.34 11.44
C VAL A 444 -6.97 16.00 11.67
N ASP A 445 -7.83 16.86 11.13
CA ASP A 445 -9.27 16.62 11.03
C ASP A 445 -9.57 16.11 9.63
N TRP A 446 -10.44 15.12 9.52
CA TRP A 446 -10.82 14.56 8.24
C TRP A 446 -12.22 13.91 8.29
N GLY A 447 -12.82 13.73 7.12
CA GLY A 447 -14.11 13.09 6.99
C GLY A 447 -14.54 12.98 5.54
N SER A 448 -15.82 12.65 5.35
CA SER A 448 -16.46 12.61 4.03
C SER A 448 -17.55 13.68 3.94
N ILE A 449 -17.76 14.19 2.73
CA ILE A 449 -18.96 14.97 2.41
C ILE A 449 -20.14 13.99 2.30
N ASP A 450 -21.25 14.29 2.94
CA ASP A 450 -22.47 13.51 2.79
C ASP A 450 -23.02 13.68 1.38
N LEU A 451 -23.02 12.60 0.60
CA LEU A 451 -23.49 12.61 -0.78
C LEU A 451 -24.90 12.02 -0.91
N ASP A 452 -25.73 12.66 -1.74
CA ASP A 452 -27.03 12.14 -2.11
C ASP A 452 -26.95 10.96 -3.11
N GLY A 453 -28.08 10.41 -3.54
CA GLY A 453 -28.13 9.30 -4.49
C GLY A 453 -27.61 9.63 -5.91
N SER A 454 -27.29 10.88 -6.18
CA SER A 454 -26.66 11.38 -7.40
C SER A 454 -25.23 11.88 -7.18
N ASN A 455 -24.63 11.52 -6.06
CA ASN A 455 -23.29 11.94 -5.65
C ASN A 455 -23.09 13.46 -5.49
N ASN A 456 -24.18 14.20 -5.16
CA ASN A 456 -24.08 15.63 -4.83
C ASN A 456 -24.03 15.81 -3.32
N GLY A 457 -23.22 16.74 -2.85
CA GLY A 457 -23.14 17.11 -1.45
C GLY A 457 -22.36 18.40 -1.23
N SER A 458 -22.49 18.97 -0.04
CA SER A 458 -21.75 20.19 0.33
C SER A 458 -21.26 20.12 1.76
N ILE A 459 -20.19 20.87 2.05
CA ILE A 459 -19.63 21.02 3.40
C ILE A 459 -19.00 22.41 3.55
N VAL A 460 -19.06 22.95 4.75
CA VAL A 460 -18.28 24.12 5.16
C VAL A 460 -17.15 23.65 6.08
N LEU A 461 -15.92 23.91 5.69
CA LEU A 461 -14.72 23.60 6.46
C LEU A 461 -14.23 24.85 7.20
N ASP A 462 -14.04 24.77 8.49
CA ASP A 462 -13.29 25.77 9.25
C ASP A 462 -11.79 25.60 8.98
N VAL A 463 -11.17 26.64 8.44
CA VAL A 463 -9.75 26.60 8.08
C VAL A 463 -8.95 27.74 8.70
N ARG A 464 -9.46 28.38 9.78
CA ARG A 464 -8.82 29.51 10.45
C ARG A 464 -7.40 29.20 10.91
N ASP A 465 -7.23 28.06 11.54
CA ASP A 465 -5.95 27.59 12.10
C ASP A 465 -5.28 26.53 11.21
N ALA A 466 -5.82 26.32 10.01
CA ALA A 466 -5.33 25.29 9.09
C ALA A 466 -4.08 25.72 8.34
N THR A 467 -3.08 24.86 8.32
CA THR A 467 -1.86 24.99 7.51
C THR A 467 -2.01 24.34 6.13
N MET A 468 -2.96 23.44 5.99
CA MET A 468 -3.24 22.69 4.75
C MET A 468 -4.65 22.13 4.80
N ALA A 469 -5.34 22.13 3.66
CA ALA A 469 -6.57 21.37 3.48
C ALA A 469 -6.55 20.61 2.15
N ALA A 470 -7.39 19.59 2.05
CA ALA A 470 -7.55 18.75 0.86
C ALA A 470 -9.02 18.45 0.58
N LEU A 471 -9.34 18.30 -0.71
CA LEU A 471 -10.52 17.61 -1.22
C LEU A 471 -10.03 16.42 -2.04
N ILE A 472 -10.59 15.22 -1.78
CA ILE A 472 -10.15 13.99 -2.41
C ILE A 472 -11.38 13.22 -2.92
N PRO A 473 -11.78 13.39 -4.20
CA PRO A 473 -12.73 12.51 -4.86
C PRO A 473 -12.17 11.09 -4.96
N VAL A 474 -12.95 10.10 -4.52
CA VAL A 474 -12.57 8.68 -4.43
C VAL A 474 -13.60 7.83 -5.14
N VAL A 475 -13.17 6.91 -5.97
CA VAL A 475 -14.02 5.88 -6.60
C VAL A 475 -13.84 4.56 -5.85
N THR A 476 -14.92 4.08 -5.24
CA THR A 476 -14.93 2.79 -4.52
C THR A 476 -15.66 1.69 -5.29
N GLN A 477 -16.03 1.95 -6.55
CA GLN A 477 -16.63 0.97 -7.44
C GLN A 477 -15.58 -0.03 -7.93
N LEU A 478 -15.95 -1.31 -7.99
CA LEU A 478 -15.04 -2.41 -8.34
C LEU A 478 -14.97 -2.71 -9.84
N THR A 479 -15.89 -2.16 -10.65
CA THR A 479 -15.98 -2.46 -12.10
C THR A 479 -16.33 -1.20 -12.87
N GLY A 480 -15.78 -1.09 -14.04
CA GLY A 480 -16.00 0.07 -14.92
C GLY A 480 -14.72 0.47 -15.64
N SER A 481 -14.58 1.75 -15.99
CA SER A 481 -13.36 2.24 -16.63
C SER A 481 -12.76 3.43 -15.86
N THR A 482 -13.20 4.63 -16.23
CA THR A 482 -12.72 5.87 -15.59
C THR A 482 -13.90 6.79 -15.33
N TYR A 483 -13.81 7.56 -14.26
CA TYR A 483 -14.88 8.41 -13.74
C TYR A 483 -14.38 9.83 -13.48
N GLY A 484 -15.31 10.71 -13.11
CA GLY A 484 -14.98 12.10 -12.82
C GLY A 484 -15.91 12.71 -11.80
N ALA A 485 -15.53 13.91 -11.35
CA ALA A 485 -16.34 14.76 -10.47
C ALA A 485 -16.08 16.22 -10.80
N SER A 486 -17.09 17.07 -10.55
CA SER A 486 -16.97 18.51 -10.54
C SER A 486 -17.17 19.07 -9.14
N TYR A 487 -16.67 20.26 -8.88
CA TYR A 487 -16.82 20.92 -7.59
C TYR A 487 -16.67 22.43 -7.73
N THR A 488 -17.33 23.14 -6.82
CA THR A 488 -17.05 24.55 -6.57
C THR A 488 -16.54 24.74 -5.15
N ILE A 489 -15.66 25.73 -4.97
CA ILE A 489 -15.16 26.11 -3.65
C ILE A 489 -15.28 27.62 -3.54
N GLU A 490 -16.02 28.06 -2.53
CA GLU A 490 -16.24 29.47 -2.21
C GLU A 490 -15.62 29.81 -0.85
N LEU A 491 -15.46 31.10 -0.59
CA LEU A 491 -15.06 31.56 0.73
C LEU A 491 -16.29 31.61 1.62
N ASN A 492 -16.20 31.02 2.78
CA ASN A 492 -17.20 31.13 3.81
C ASN A 492 -16.62 31.96 4.97
N SER A 493 -17.38 32.98 5.40
CA SER A 493 -16.91 33.88 6.44
C SER A 493 -17.00 33.27 7.84
N LEU A 494 -17.50 32.06 7.94
CA LEU A 494 -17.90 31.41 9.19
C LEU A 494 -18.73 32.38 10.07
N ALA A 495 -19.77 31.94 10.66
CA ALA A 495 -20.51 32.77 11.57
C ALA A 495 -19.61 33.12 12.76
N GLU A 496 -19.12 34.36 12.85
CA GLU A 496 -18.56 34.85 14.11
C GLU A 496 -19.70 34.92 15.10
N CYS A 497 -19.61 34.16 16.17
CA CYS A 497 -20.59 34.24 17.25
C CYS A 497 -19.88 34.42 18.59
N ASP A 498 -20.50 35.10 19.51
CA ASP A 498 -20.11 35.08 20.92
C ASP A 498 -20.83 33.91 21.61
N PRO A 499 -20.10 32.86 22.08
CA PRO A 499 -20.71 31.69 22.71
C PRO A 499 -21.65 32.09 23.85
N GLY A 500 -22.90 31.71 23.71
CA GLY A 500 -23.96 32.04 24.66
C GLY A 500 -24.79 33.31 24.35
N ASP A 501 -24.34 34.22 23.48
CA ASP A 501 -25.14 35.34 22.97
C ASP A 501 -25.92 34.89 21.72
N ILE A 502 -26.98 34.11 21.96
CA ILE A 502 -27.68 33.40 20.89
C ILE A 502 -28.57 34.33 20.07
N ASN A 503 -28.99 35.45 20.66
CA ASN A 503 -29.83 36.44 19.99
C ASN A 503 -29.03 37.59 19.34
N ASP A 504 -27.68 37.58 19.46
CA ASP A 504 -26.71 38.52 18.89
C ASP A 504 -26.99 39.98 19.35
N ASP A 505 -27.36 40.16 20.64
CA ASP A 505 -27.61 41.49 21.22
C ASP A 505 -26.46 42.04 22.07
N ASN A 506 -25.33 41.30 22.11
CA ASN A 506 -24.12 41.56 22.90
C ASN A 506 -24.34 41.51 24.41
N ASN A 507 -25.36 40.81 24.90
CA ASN A 507 -25.61 40.62 26.31
C ASN A 507 -25.88 39.15 26.60
N LEU A 508 -25.13 38.55 27.49
CA LEU A 508 -25.39 37.20 27.99
C LEU A 508 -26.49 37.29 29.08
N ASP A 509 -27.73 36.92 28.73
CA ASP A 509 -28.85 36.98 29.66
C ASP A 509 -29.92 35.88 29.47
N VAL A 510 -31.04 35.99 30.16
CA VAL A 510 -32.10 34.98 30.13
C VAL A 510 -32.76 34.85 28.75
N SER A 511 -32.67 35.86 27.88
CA SER A 511 -33.25 35.77 26.53
C SER A 511 -32.50 34.76 25.67
N ASP A 512 -31.18 34.67 25.82
CA ASP A 512 -30.35 33.66 25.15
C ASP A 512 -30.68 32.25 25.63
N LEU A 513 -30.83 32.09 26.94
CA LEU A 513 -31.23 30.82 27.52
C LEU A 513 -32.60 30.34 26.98
N VAL A 514 -33.53 31.24 26.83
CA VAL A 514 -34.84 30.91 26.25
C VAL A 514 -34.71 30.51 24.78
N ARG A 515 -33.86 31.21 24.04
CA ARG A 515 -33.62 30.90 22.63
C ARG A 515 -32.89 29.57 22.47
N LEU A 516 -31.87 29.30 23.28
CA LEU A 516 -31.15 28.01 23.31
C LEU A 516 -32.12 26.84 23.56
N VAL A 517 -32.97 26.95 24.57
CA VAL A 517 -33.96 25.92 24.87
C VAL A 517 -34.95 25.75 23.71
N ALA A 518 -35.33 26.82 23.03
CA ALA A 518 -36.22 26.75 21.86
C ALA A 518 -35.53 26.02 20.69
N ILE A 519 -34.25 26.25 20.45
CA ILE A 519 -33.41 25.55 19.43
C ILE A 519 -33.36 24.07 19.75
N ILE A 520 -32.95 23.67 20.96
CA ILE A 520 -32.83 22.27 21.39
C ILE A 520 -34.16 21.51 21.28
N LEU A 521 -35.27 22.18 21.55
CA LEU A 521 -36.63 21.60 21.46
C LEU A 521 -37.21 21.62 20.04
N GLY A 522 -36.52 22.20 19.07
CA GLY A 522 -37.04 22.39 17.71
C GLY A 522 -38.26 23.31 17.64
N ASN A 523 -38.39 24.26 18.57
CA ASN A 523 -39.52 25.18 18.69
C ASN A 523 -39.15 26.58 18.21
N GLY A 524 -40.03 27.20 17.42
CA GLY A 524 -39.85 28.58 16.95
C GLY A 524 -39.29 28.68 15.54
N ALA A 525 -38.59 29.78 15.24
CA ALA A 525 -37.96 30.00 13.95
C ALA A 525 -36.77 29.04 13.77
N ILE A 526 -36.51 28.62 12.53
CA ILE A 526 -35.31 27.88 12.18
C ILE A 526 -34.10 28.72 12.61
N PRO A 527 -33.16 28.15 13.39
CA PRO A 527 -32.00 28.90 13.83
C PRO A 527 -31.09 29.28 12.64
N THR A 528 -30.48 30.45 12.73
CA THR A 528 -29.42 30.87 11.80
C THR A 528 -28.11 30.20 12.16
N ASP A 529 -27.11 30.23 11.26
CA ASP A 529 -25.78 29.68 11.52
C ASP A 529 -25.09 30.36 12.71
N VAL A 530 -25.31 31.70 12.89
CA VAL A 530 -24.82 32.45 14.06
C VAL A 530 -25.47 31.95 15.34
N GLU A 531 -26.81 31.77 15.33
CA GLU A 531 -27.50 31.21 16.49
C GLU A 531 -27.07 29.78 16.83
N MET A 532 -26.81 28.95 15.83
CA MET A 532 -26.32 27.58 16.04
C MET A 532 -24.89 27.57 16.60
N CYS A 533 -24.03 28.44 16.10
CA CYS A 533 -22.69 28.64 16.61
C CYS A 533 -22.71 29.09 18.08
N ALA A 534 -23.50 30.14 18.40
CA ALA A 534 -23.63 30.65 19.76
C ALA A 534 -24.31 29.67 20.74
N ALA A 535 -25.08 28.71 20.21
CA ALA A 535 -25.79 27.69 21.00
C ALA A 535 -24.90 26.54 21.49
N ASP A 536 -23.74 26.35 20.91
CA ASP A 536 -22.69 25.43 21.41
C ASP A 536 -21.80 26.21 22.39
N VAL A 537 -22.28 26.34 23.63
CA VAL A 537 -21.65 27.18 24.65
C VAL A 537 -20.40 26.50 25.27
N ASN A 538 -20.30 25.18 25.16
CA ASN A 538 -19.22 24.39 25.74
C ASN A 538 -18.21 23.92 24.71
N ASP A 539 -18.39 24.27 23.42
CA ASP A 539 -17.50 23.95 22.30
C ASP A 539 -17.31 22.42 22.11
N ASP A 540 -18.44 21.66 22.18
CA ASP A 540 -18.46 20.22 21.98
C ASP A 540 -19.14 19.78 20.66
N ASP A 541 -19.36 20.72 19.75
CA ASP A 541 -20.05 20.55 18.45
C ASP A 541 -21.51 20.08 18.56
N GLN A 542 -22.15 20.19 19.74
CA GLN A 542 -23.52 19.75 19.96
C GLN A 542 -24.31 20.75 20.80
N SER A 543 -25.29 21.42 20.20
CA SER A 543 -26.24 22.25 20.98
C SER A 543 -27.23 21.37 21.75
N ASN A 544 -27.02 21.17 23.05
CA ASN A 544 -27.79 20.26 23.91
C ASN A 544 -27.98 20.78 25.34
N VAL A 545 -28.46 19.95 26.27
CA VAL A 545 -28.74 20.36 27.65
C VAL A 545 -27.46 20.74 28.43
N GLN A 546 -26.28 20.31 28.01
CA GLN A 546 -25.03 20.70 28.66
C GLN A 546 -24.73 22.18 28.42
N ASP A 547 -25.05 22.69 27.23
CA ASP A 547 -24.91 24.11 26.88
C ASP A 547 -25.86 24.98 27.70
N VAL A 548 -27.07 24.50 27.95
CA VAL A 548 -28.01 25.17 28.85
C VAL A 548 -27.42 25.35 30.25
N VAL A 549 -26.75 24.32 30.77
CA VAL A 549 -26.09 24.38 32.10
C VAL A 549 -24.92 25.34 32.06
N THR A 550 -24.08 25.25 31.02
CA THR A 550 -22.91 26.12 30.84
C THR A 550 -23.34 27.58 30.70
N LEU A 551 -24.39 27.87 29.90
CA LEU A 551 -24.90 29.22 29.73
C LEU A 551 -25.48 29.79 31.04
N VAL A 552 -26.19 28.97 31.81
CA VAL A 552 -26.70 29.39 33.13
C VAL A 552 -25.55 29.79 34.06
N ASP A 553 -24.48 29.01 34.07
CA ASP A 553 -23.30 29.33 34.90
C ASP A 553 -22.59 30.60 34.42
N LEU A 554 -22.55 30.88 33.13
CA LEU A 554 -22.02 32.14 32.59
C LEU A 554 -22.86 33.36 32.94
N ILE A 555 -24.18 33.25 32.86
CA ILE A 555 -25.13 34.36 33.19
C ILE A 555 -25.10 34.69 34.71
N LEU A 556 -24.79 33.72 35.56
CA LEU A 556 -24.74 33.89 37.01
C LEU A 556 -23.40 34.42 37.56
N GLN A 557 -22.39 34.55 36.75
CA GLN A 557 -21.09 35.13 37.11
C GLN A 557 -21.08 36.63 36.98
#